data_aa6f396aa3132973346ddee39ef02da1
#
_entry.id   aa6f396aa3132973346ddee39ef02da1
#
_cell.length_a   1.000
_cell.length_b   1.000
_cell.length_c   1.000
_cell.angle_alpha   90.00
_cell.angle_beta   90.00
_cell.angle_gamma   90.00
#
_symmetry.space_group_name_H-M   'P 1'
#
loop_
_entity.id
_entity.type
_entity.pdbx_description
1 polymer ?
#
loop_
_entity_poly.entity_id
_entity_poly.type
_entity_poly.pdbx_seq_one_letter_code
_entity_poly.pdbx_strand_id
1 'polypeptide(L)'
;MIQYRRFFGFALLTVGIAMSEKTLELRKVGLKVTHPRLQILRLLEQTDRKHLTADEIYRLLNDQGDEIGLATVYRVLSQFEQACLVRKHMFDDGSGRPLQACYELHDGEHHDHMVCVETGDVVEFLDPEIERRQREIAQKHGYEIVEHSLVIYVKPLKV
;
A
#
# COMPACT_ATOMS: atom_id res chain seq x y z
N MET A 1 -44.06 -20.03 -6.12
CA MET A 1 -44.17 -18.59 -6.41
C MET A 1 -43.77 -17.83 -5.16
N ILE A 2 -42.48 -17.66 -4.90
CA ILE A 2 -41.93 -16.88 -3.77
C ILE A 2 -40.62 -16.26 -4.21
N GLN A 3 -40.64 -14.96 -4.42
CA GLN A 3 -39.69 -13.89 -4.11
C GLN A 3 -38.16 -14.13 -4.38
N TYR A 4 -37.74 -13.72 -5.56
CA TYR A 4 -36.39 -13.24 -5.83
C TYR A 4 -36.44 -11.74 -6.17
N ARG A 5 -36.60 -10.90 -5.16
CA ARG A 5 -36.54 -9.44 -5.33
C ARG A 5 -36.05 -8.74 -4.06
N ARG A 6 -34.76 -8.90 -3.69
CA ARG A 6 -34.19 -8.02 -2.63
C ARG A 6 -32.66 -7.98 -2.54
N PHE A 7 -31.90 -8.48 -3.50
CA PHE A 7 -30.44 -8.42 -3.39
C PHE A 7 -29.72 -7.44 -4.35
N PHE A 8 -30.39 -6.88 -5.32
CA PHE A 8 -29.75 -5.97 -6.29
C PHE A 8 -29.64 -4.51 -5.81
N GLY A 9 -30.41 -4.08 -4.84
CA GLY A 9 -30.40 -2.68 -4.37
C GLY A 9 -29.26 -2.34 -3.43
N PHE A 10 -28.78 -3.31 -2.65
CA PHE A 10 -27.74 -3.05 -1.63
C PHE A 10 -26.33 -2.99 -2.23
N ALA A 11 -26.05 -3.81 -3.23
CA ALA A 11 -24.76 -3.81 -3.93
C ALA A 11 -24.55 -2.53 -4.77
N LEU A 12 -25.60 -2.01 -5.40
CA LEU A 12 -25.53 -0.76 -6.16
C LEU A 12 -25.36 0.48 -5.27
N LEU A 13 -25.94 0.48 -4.07
CA LEU A 13 -25.77 1.58 -3.11
C LEU A 13 -24.35 1.62 -2.52
N THR A 14 -23.79 0.45 -2.18
CA THR A 14 -22.42 0.34 -1.64
C THR A 14 -21.36 0.73 -2.68
N VAL A 15 -21.53 0.32 -3.94
CA VAL A 15 -20.62 0.71 -5.03
C VAL A 15 -20.71 2.21 -5.33
N GLY A 16 -21.92 2.79 -5.32
CA GLY A 16 -22.12 4.22 -5.53
C GLY A 16 -21.52 5.09 -4.42
N ILE A 17 -21.63 4.68 -3.16
CA ILE A 17 -21.06 5.38 -2.01
C ILE A 17 -19.54 5.28 -2.05
N ALA A 18 -18.97 4.09 -2.28
CA ALA A 18 -17.54 3.89 -2.40
C ALA A 18 -16.91 4.72 -3.53
N MET A 19 -17.57 4.82 -4.68
CA MET A 19 -17.12 5.69 -5.78
C MET A 19 -17.13 7.17 -5.40
N SER A 20 -18.08 7.63 -4.58
CA SER A 20 -18.15 9.03 -4.14
C SER A 20 -17.04 9.37 -3.14
N GLU A 21 -16.70 8.46 -2.24
CA GLU A 21 -15.60 8.64 -1.27
C GLU A 21 -14.25 8.73 -1.95
N LYS A 22 -13.93 7.82 -2.89
CA LYS A 22 -12.68 7.85 -3.68
C LYS A 22 -12.55 9.11 -4.53
N THR A 23 -13.66 9.56 -5.10
CA THR A 23 -13.71 10.80 -5.84
C THR A 23 -13.38 12.00 -4.94
N LEU A 24 -13.88 11.99 -3.71
CA LEU A 24 -13.58 13.01 -2.71
C LEU A 24 -12.13 12.96 -2.25
N GLU A 25 -11.59 11.77 -2.04
CA GLU A 25 -10.21 11.57 -1.60
C GLU A 25 -9.21 12.13 -2.63
N LEU A 26 -9.33 11.76 -3.91
CA LEU A 26 -8.50 12.31 -4.97
C LEU A 26 -8.58 13.85 -5.06
N ARG A 27 -9.79 14.42 -4.90
CA ARG A 27 -9.98 15.86 -4.94
C ARG A 27 -9.39 16.58 -3.75
N LYS A 28 -9.45 15.99 -2.54
CA LYS A 28 -8.84 16.55 -1.31
C LYS A 28 -7.35 16.78 -1.45
N VAL A 29 -6.66 15.86 -2.15
CA VAL A 29 -5.22 15.97 -2.41
C VAL A 29 -4.89 16.70 -3.73
N GLY A 30 -5.86 17.36 -4.35
CA GLY A 30 -5.67 18.16 -5.56
C GLY A 30 -5.53 17.39 -6.86
N LEU A 31 -5.84 16.08 -6.86
CA LEU A 31 -5.75 15.25 -8.04
C LEU A 31 -7.06 15.23 -8.84
N LYS A 32 -6.97 15.37 -10.17
CA LYS A 32 -8.12 15.17 -11.06
C LYS A 32 -8.59 13.73 -10.99
N VAL A 33 -9.90 13.54 -10.93
CA VAL A 33 -10.54 12.22 -10.99
C VAL A 33 -10.46 11.68 -12.42
N THR A 34 -9.76 10.57 -12.59
CA THR A 34 -9.64 9.85 -13.86
C THR A 34 -9.82 8.36 -13.63
N HIS A 35 -10.25 7.64 -14.67
CA HIS A 35 -10.46 6.19 -14.57
C HIS A 35 -9.21 5.44 -14.05
N PRO A 36 -8.00 5.63 -14.57
CA PRO A 36 -6.82 4.93 -14.04
C PRO A 36 -6.56 5.22 -12.55
N ARG A 37 -6.71 6.46 -12.10
CA ARG A 37 -6.51 6.81 -10.69
C ARG A 37 -7.53 6.14 -9.77
N LEU A 38 -8.80 6.12 -10.17
CA LEU A 38 -9.85 5.46 -9.39
C LEU A 38 -9.61 3.95 -9.30
N GLN A 39 -9.22 3.30 -10.39
CA GLN A 39 -9.01 1.86 -10.40
C GLN A 39 -7.78 1.46 -9.59
N ILE A 40 -6.66 2.18 -9.73
CA ILE A 40 -5.45 1.91 -8.95
C ILE A 40 -5.70 2.15 -7.46
N LEU A 41 -6.36 3.24 -7.07
CA LEU A 41 -6.69 3.51 -5.66
C LEU A 41 -7.59 2.42 -5.08
N ARG A 42 -8.64 2.02 -5.83
CA ARG A 42 -9.55 0.94 -5.43
C ARG A 42 -8.81 -0.39 -5.25
N LEU A 43 -7.93 -0.73 -6.19
CA LEU A 43 -7.15 -1.97 -6.11
C LEU A 43 -6.29 -2.00 -4.84
N LEU A 44 -5.56 -0.92 -4.57
CA LEU A 44 -4.70 -0.80 -3.39
C LEU A 44 -5.46 -0.95 -2.07
N GLU A 45 -6.73 -0.52 -2.03
CA GLU A 45 -7.57 -0.66 -0.82
C GLU A 45 -8.23 -2.03 -0.67
N GLN A 46 -8.52 -2.70 -1.77
CA GLN A 46 -9.24 -3.98 -1.77
C GLN A 46 -8.33 -5.19 -1.67
N THR A 47 -7.03 -4.99 -1.91
CA THR A 47 -6.07 -6.10 -1.83
C THR A 47 -5.69 -6.39 -0.38
N ASP A 48 -5.59 -7.68 -0.05
CA ASP A 48 -5.02 -8.12 1.23
C ASP A 48 -3.49 -7.92 1.30
N ARG A 49 -2.85 -7.72 0.15
CA ARG A 49 -1.40 -7.47 0.04
C ARG A 49 -1.14 -5.99 0.14
N LYS A 50 -0.58 -5.55 1.24
CA LYS A 50 -0.32 -4.13 1.49
C LYS A 50 0.80 -3.55 0.61
N HIS A 51 1.83 -4.34 0.29
CA HIS A 51 2.96 -3.92 -0.54
C HIS A 51 2.87 -4.53 -1.93
N LEU A 52 2.65 -3.70 -2.94
CA LEU A 52 2.57 -4.12 -4.35
C LEU A 52 3.58 -3.36 -5.20
N THR A 53 4.26 -4.07 -6.09
CA THR A 53 5.05 -3.45 -7.16
C THR A 53 4.14 -2.89 -8.26
N ALA A 54 4.63 -1.96 -9.05
CA ALA A 54 3.88 -1.43 -10.19
C ALA A 54 3.48 -2.51 -11.21
N ASP A 55 4.35 -3.52 -11.39
CA ASP A 55 4.07 -4.66 -12.28
C ASP A 55 2.96 -5.57 -11.73
N GLU A 56 2.92 -5.78 -10.41
CA GLU A 56 1.83 -6.54 -9.78
C GLU A 56 0.50 -5.79 -9.88
N ILE A 57 0.50 -4.49 -9.62
CA ILE A 57 -0.69 -3.64 -9.80
C ILE A 57 -1.18 -3.72 -11.25
N TYR A 58 -0.27 -3.61 -12.22
CA TYR A 58 -0.61 -3.74 -13.64
C TYR A 58 -1.25 -5.09 -13.97
N ARG A 59 -0.68 -6.20 -13.47
CA ARG A 59 -1.23 -7.55 -13.70
C ARG A 59 -2.61 -7.71 -13.08
N LEU A 60 -2.79 -7.27 -11.84
CA LEU A 60 -4.07 -7.36 -11.13
C LEU A 60 -5.17 -6.55 -11.83
N LEU A 61 -4.85 -5.36 -12.36
CA LEU A 61 -5.79 -4.55 -13.14
C LEU A 61 -6.19 -5.25 -14.45
N ASN A 62 -5.21 -5.82 -15.17
CA ASN A 62 -5.50 -6.58 -16.39
C ASN A 62 -6.39 -7.82 -16.11
N ASP A 63 -6.15 -8.53 -15.02
CA ASP A 63 -6.95 -9.70 -14.61
C ASP A 63 -8.41 -9.29 -14.28
N GLN A 64 -8.63 -8.04 -13.86
CA GLN A 64 -9.96 -7.45 -13.64
C GLN A 64 -10.59 -6.89 -14.94
N GLY A 65 -9.87 -6.91 -16.06
CA GLY A 65 -10.34 -6.41 -17.34
C GLY A 65 -10.13 -4.90 -17.55
N ASP A 66 -9.33 -4.25 -16.71
CA ASP A 66 -8.98 -2.83 -16.88
C ASP A 66 -7.81 -2.67 -17.86
N GLU A 67 -8.03 -2.02 -18.98
CA GLU A 67 -7.01 -1.76 -20.01
C GLU A 67 -6.14 -0.54 -19.64
N ILE A 68 -5.41 -0.62 -18.51
CA ILE A 68 -4.50 0.43 -18.04
C ILE A 68 -3.06 0.01 -18.30
N GLY A 69 -2.38 0.69 -19.21
CA GLY A 69 -0.99 0.35 -19.53
C GLY A 69 -0.01 0.60 -18.38
N LEU A 70 1.06 -0.21 -18.29
CA LEU A 70 2.09 -0.17 -17.24
C LEU A 70 2.69 1.23 -17.04
N ALA A 71 2.98 1.96 -18.11
CA ALA A 71 3.49 3.33 -18.03
C ALA A 71 2.50 4.29 -17.33
N THR A 72 1.19 4.05 -17.48
CA THR A 72 0.16 4.81 -16.78
C THR A 72 0.13 4.46 -15.30
N VAL A 73 0.32 3.18 -14.94
CA VAL A 73 0.43 2.74 -13.54
C VAL A 73 1.59 3.46 -12.86
N TYR A 74 2.79 3.43 -13.41
CA TYR A 74 3.96 4.15 -12.86
C TYR A 74 3.69 5.64 -12.67
N ARG A 75 3.09 6.28 -13.68
CA ARG A 75 2.77 7.71 -13.62
C ARG A 75 1.75 8.04 -12.52
N VAL A 76 0.72 7.22 -12.36
CA VAL A 76 -0.30 7.41 -11.33
C VAL A 76 0.28 7.19 -9.94
N LEU A 77 1.09 6.13 -9.75
CA LEU A 77 1.76 5.85 -8.47
C LEU A 77 2.69 7.00 -8.06
N SER A 78 3.47 7.54 -9.00
CA SER A 78 4.31 8.72 -8.72
C SER A 78 3.48 9.95 -8.31
N GLN A 79 2.29 10.14 -8.90
CA GLN A 79 1.40 11.22 -8.50
C GLN A 79 0.75 10.98 -7.13
N PHE A 80 0.45 9.73 -6.80
CA PHE A 80 -0.08 9.35 -5.49
C PHE A 80 0.98 9.52 -4.39
N GLU A 81 2.23 9.15 -4.66
CA GLU A 81 3.36 9.38 -3.77
C GLU A 81 3.55 10.88 -3.48
N GLN A 82 3.57 11.73 -4.53
CA GLN A 82 3.67 13.19 -4.38
C GLN A 82 2.50 13.81 -3.61
N ALA A 83 1.33 13.19 -3.70
CA ALA A 83 0.12 13.61 -2.99
C ALA A 83 -0.03 12.95 -1.60
N CYS A 84 0.96 12.21 -1.14
CA CYS A 84 0.95 11.46 0.12
C CYS A 84 -0.25 10.50 0.26
N LEU A 85 -0.76 9.96 -0.86
CA LEU A 85 -1.78 8.89 -0.86
C LEU A 85 -1.15 7.51 -0.73
N VAL A 86 0.07 7.35 -1.23
CA VAL A 86 0.83 6.11 -1.09
C VAL A 86 2.24 6.41 -0.59
N ARG A 87 2.84 5.44 0.09
CA ARG A 87 4.27 5.38 0.38
C ARG A 87 4.95 4.48 -0.63
N LYS A 88 6.15 4.86 -1.03
CA LYS A 88 7.03 4.06 -1.86
C LYS A 88 8.16 3.53 -1.01
N HIS A 89 8.34 2.22 -1.04
CA HIS A 89 9.44 1.54 -0.36
C HIS A 89 10.45 1.02 -1.37
N MET A 90 11.72 1.17 -1.02
CA MET A 90 12.86 0.66 -1.78
C MET A 90 13.63 -0.27 -0.84
N PHE A 91 13.31 -1.55 -0.88
CA PHE A 91 14.05 -2.55 -0.13
C PHE A 91 15.22 -3.09 -0.95
N ASP A 92 16.12 -3.80 -0.32
CA ASP A 92 17.19 -4.55 -0.98
C ASP A 92 17.11 -6.04 -0.60
N ASP A 93 17.95 -6.86 -1.21
CA ASP A 93 18.02 -8.30 -0.96
C ASP A 93 18.94 -8.69 0.22
N GLY A 94 19.26 -7.71 1.07
CA GLY A 94 20.20 -7.89 2.19
C GLY A 94 21.66 -7.85 1.80
N SER A 95 22.00 -7.81 0.50
CA SER A 95 23.36 -7.61 -0.02
C SER A 95 23.61 -6.18 -0.51
N GLY A 96 22.60 -5.31 -0.40
CA GLY A 96 22.60 -3.95 -0.94
C GLY A 96 22.15 -3.87 -2.41
N ARG A 97 21.69 -4.98 -3.00
CA ARG A 97 21.10 -4.97 -4.33
C ARG A 97 19.62 -4.58 -4.22
N PRO A 98 19.19 -3.46 -4.84
CA PRO A 98 17.81 -3.00 -4.72
C PRO A 98 16.82 -4.01 -5.31
N LEU A 99 15.76 -4.27 -4.58
CA LEU A 99 14.56 -4.93 -5.08
C LEU A 99 13.70 -3.93 -5.86
N GLN A 100 12.70 -4.43 -6.56
CA GLN A 100 11.73 -3.57 -7.23
C GLN A 100 10.96 -2.74 -6.19
N ALA A 101 10.75 -1.45 -6.49
CA ALA A 101 9.98 -0.58 -5.61
C ALA A 101 8.56 -1.12 -5.40
N CYS A 102 8.09 -1.12 -4.17
CA CYS A 102 6.71 -1.43 -3.83
C CYS A 102 6.00 -0.22 -3.24
N TYR A 103 4.68 -0.25 -3.30
CA TYR A 103 3.80 0.84 -2.91
C TYR A 103 2.74 0.32 -1.95
N GLU A 104 2.44 1.10 -0.92
CA GLU A 104 1.37 0.89 0.04
C GLU A 104 0.51 2.14 0.18
N LEU A 105 -0.74 2.00 0.63
CA LEU A 105 -1.56 3.15 1.01
C LEU A 105 -0.97 3.83 2.24
N HIS A 106 -0.95 5.16 2.23
CA HIS A 106 -0.51 5.94 3.37
C HIS A 106 -1.66 6.10 4.36
N ASP A 107 -1.79 5.17 5.29
CA ASP A 107 -2.82 5.17 6.34
C ASP A 107 -2.46 6.04 7.56
N GLY A 108 -1.23 6.56 7.59
CA GLY A 108 -0.72 7.40 8.68
C GLY A 108 -0.23 6.63 9.91
N GLU A 109 -0.40 5.31 9.94
CA GLU A 109 0.12 4.48 11.03
C GLU A 109 1.58 4.12 10.80
N HIS A 110 2.35 4.06 11.90
CA HIS A 110 3.73 3.61 11.86
C HIS A 110 3.77 2.09 11.94
N HIS A 111 4.58 1.47 11.11
CA HIS A 111 4.91 0.05 11.16
C HIS A 111 6.32 -0.21 10.64
N ASP A 112 6.90 -1.28 11.10
CA ASP A 112 8.21 -1.80 10.70
C ASP A 112 8.04 -2.94 9.70
N HIS A 113 9.12 -3.31 9.02
CA HIS A 113 9.08 -4.28 7.94
C HIS A 113 10.05 -5.46 8.18
N MET A 114 9.60 -6.67 7.86
CA MET A 114 10.48 -7.81 7.59
C MET A 114 10.45 -8.12 6.10
N VAL A 115 11.62 -8.19 5.48
CA VAL A 115 11.77 -8.50 4.04
C VAL A 115 12.43 -9.85 3.89
N CYS A 116 11.73 -10.79 3.27
CA CYS A 116 12.29 -12.10 2.96
C CYS A 116 13.25 -11.99 1.77
N VAL A 117 14.55 -12.25 1.99
CA VAL A 117 15.56 -12.14 0.93
C VAL A 117 15.47 -13.24 -0.13
N GLU A 118 14.75 -14.33 0.16
CA GLU A 118 14.57 -15.45 -0.79
C GLU A 118 13.35 -15.28 -1.68
N THR A 119 12.26 -14.68 -1.17
CA THR A 119 10.99 -14.56 -1.90
C THR A 119 10.64 -13.13 -2.26
N GLY A 120 11.23 -12.14 -1.59
CA GLY A 120 10.86 -10.72 -1.72
C GLY A 120 9.57 -10.34 -0.97
N ASP A 121 8.97 -11.27 -0.21
CA ASP A 121 7.79 -10.98 0.57
C ASP A 121 8.08 -9.97 1.67
N VAL A 122 7.15 -9.05 1.88
CA VAL A 122 7.21 -8.03 2.91
C VAL A 122 6.12 -8.29 3.94
N VAL A 123 6.51 -8.34 5.22
CA VAL A 123 5.60 -8.49 6.36
C VAL A 123 5.73 -7.27 7.24
N GLU A 124 4.59 -6.61 7.51
CA GLU A 124 4.52 -5.51 8.47
C GLU A 124 4.41 -6.05 9.89
N PHE A 125 5.00 -5.34 10.82
CA PHE A 125 4.83 -5.59 12.24
C PHE A 125 4.95 -4.30 13.05
N LEU A 126 4.40 -4.29 14.23
CA LEU A 126 4.60 -3.26 15.24
C LEU A 126 4.82 -3.95 16.58
N ASP A 127 5.98 -3.71 17.18
CA ASP A 127 6.30 -4.24 18.49
C ASP A 127 6.54 -3.11 19.50
N PRO A 128 5.65 -2.96 20.51
CA PRO A 128 5.76 -1.89 21.50
C PRO A 128 7.07 -1.89 22.28
N GLU A 129 7.72 -3.05 22.45
CA GLU A 129 9.01 -3.15 23.16
C GLU A 129 10.16 -2.62 22.31
N ILE A 130 10.14 -2.90 20.98
CA ILE A 130 11.11 -2.33 20.04
C ILE A 130 10.97 -0.81 20.04
N GLU A 131 9.73 -0.30 19.90
CA GLU A 131 9.41 1.12 19.96
C GLU A 131 9.90 1.80 21.23
N ARG A 132 9.63 1.18 22.37
CA ARG A 132 10.08 1.67 23.65
C ARG A 132 11.59 1.74 23.72
N ARG A 133 12.25 0.69 23.26
CA ARG A 133 13.72 0.58 23.32
C ARG A 133 14.41 1.61 22.42
N GLN A 134 13.90 1.85 21.25
CA GLN A 134 14.40 2.90 20.35
C GLN A 134 14.33 4.28 21.02
N ARG A 135 13.17 4.62 21.62
CA ARG A 135 13.01 5.89 22.35
C ARG A 135 13.99 6.04 23.52
N GLU A 136 14.18 4.98 24.32
CA GLU A 136 15.15 4.98 25.41
C GLU A 136 16.58 5.21 24.92
N ILE A 137 16.95 4.59 23.80
CA ILE A 137 18.29 4.78 23.22
C ILE A 137 18.47 6.23 22.75
N ALA A 138 17.51 6.80 22.04
CA ALA A 138 17.56 8.17 21.60
C ALA A 138 17.69 9.14 22.77
N GLN A 139 16.86 8.99 23.81
CA GLN A 139 16.88 9.82 25.03
C GLN A 139 18.22 9.70 25.76
N LYS A 140 18.80 8.50 25.86
CA LYS A 140 20.10 8.29 26.48
C LYS A 140 21.21 9.05 25.76
N HIS A 141 21.06 9.30 24.47
CA HIS A 141 21.99 10.08 23.68
C HIS A 141 21.59 11.57 23.55
N GLY A 142 20.53 12.01 24.25
CA GLY A 142 20.09 13.40 24.27
C GLY A 142 19.23 13.80 23.08
N TYR A 143 18.58 12.85 22.41
CA TYR A 143 17.74 13.07 21.23
C TYR A 143 16.30 12.62 21.46
N GLU A 144 15.39 13.21 20.68
CA GLU A 144 14.01 12.76 20.49
C GLU A 144 13.86 12.20 19.06
N ILE A 145 13.13 11.08 18.93
CA ILE A 145 12.86 10.50 17.61
C ILE A 145 11.79 11.34 16.92
N VAL A 146 12.11 11.88 15.74
CA VAL A 146 11.15 12.56 14.87
C VAL A 146 10.49 11.56 13.94
N GLU A 147 11.28 10.66 13.37
CA GLU A 147 10.85 9.60 12.45
C GLU A 147 11.87 8.47 12.51
N HIS A 148 11.44 7.24 12.31
CA HIS A 148 12.33 6.10 12.15
C HIS A 148 11.75 5.08 11.17
N SER A 149 12.59 4.17 10.72
CA SER A 149 12.22 3.04 9.89
C SER A 149 13.11 1.86 10.30
N LEU A 150 12.49 0.73 10.60
CA LEU A 150 13.19 -0.52 10.86
C LEU A 150 12.87 -1.53 9.77
N VAL A 151 13.91 -2.06 9.13
CA VAL A 151 13.77 -3.15 8.16
C VAL A 151 14.64 -4.31 8.65
N ILE A 152 14.01 -5.47 8.81
CA ILE A 152 14.70 -6.72 9.19
C ILE A 152 14.71 -7.64 7.97
N TYR A 153 15.89 -7.97 7.49
CA TYR A 153 16.05 -8.94 6.41
C TYR A 153 16.02 -10.36 6.97
N VAL A 154 15.09 -11.16 6.47
CA VAL A 154 14.80 -12.51 7.00
C VAL A 154 14.84 -13.56 5.90
N LYS A 155 14.87 -14.81 6.30
CA LYS A 155 14.63 -15.98 5.44
C LYS A 155 13.72 -16.97 6.16
N PRO A 156 13.01 -17.83 5.43
CA PRO A 156 12.16 -18.83 6.06
C PRO A 156 12.94 -19.71 7.05
N LEU A 157 12.30 -20.03 8.18
CA LEU A 157 12.85 -21.00 9.09
C LEU A 157 12.87 -22.37 8.39
N LYS A 158 14.01 -23.03 8.42
CA LYS A 158 14.09 -24.43 7.99
C LYS A 158 13.39 -25.28 9.05
N VAL A 159 12.24 -25.81 8.71
CA VAL A 159 11.51 -26.80 9.53
C VAL A 159 12.10 -28.18 9.33
#